data_99cbbbfa928e4c580b4cb60fe11c5d04
#
_entry.id   99cbbbfa928e4c580b4cb60fe11c5d04
#
_cell.length_a   1.000
_cell.length_b   1.000
_cell.length_c   1.000
_cell.angle_alpha   90.00
_cell.angle_beta   90.00
_cell.angle_gamma   90.00
#
_symmetry.space_group_name_H-M   'P 1'
#
loop_
_entity.id
_entity.type
_entity.pdbx_description
1 polymer ?
#
loop_
_entity_poly.entity_id
_entity_poly.type
_entity_poly.pdbx_seq_one_letter_code
_entity_poly.pdbx_strand_id
1 'polypeptide(L)'
;MSALKAIINAHLAANGAMTLHDYMALALYHPQHGYYHQDQVIGQDGDFITAPEISQMFGELTGLWLAHQYQLQHLEHKAILVELGPGRGTLMADLIRAWRQTSLPLPPIHLLETSASLRAIQQERLADLAEVHWHDDVSTLPDQPVLMIANEFFDALAIRQYRLFQNQWQERGIQYDNENNWVLDWLDIDASDAFPAFLYDQAQNLNRDKDQMITYAPALAPITKAICQRIADHGGAGLIIDYGKSDGFGDSLQAVMQHQSVDPLAHPGEVDITAWVDFSHLSQMAEQCHCAALGPVPQGQFLKSLGLLERAEQLGKGAEPELRRRLVSEVDRLVNPAQMGQAFKVMAILPDAYAKTPQPGLE
;
A
#
# COMPACT_ATOMS: atom_id res chain seq x y z
N MET A 1 29.53 5.98 -9.36
CA MET A 1 28.18 6.35 -9.89
C MET A 1 27.39 5.06 -9.90
N SER A 2 26.23 4.97 -9.25
CA SER A 2 25.43 3.72 -9.26
C SER A 2 24.98 3.40 -10.69
N ALA A 3 24.76 2.11 -10.98
CA ALA A 3 24.32 1.69 -12.31
C ALA A 3 22.99 2.35 -12.70
N LEU A 4 22.06 2.49 -11.73
CA LEU A 4 20.79 3.15 -11.96
C LEU A 4 20.94 4.64 -12.29
N LYS A 5 21.88 5.32 -11.62
CA LYS A 5 22.22 6.72 -11.95
C LYS A 5 22.74 6.88 -13.38
N ALA A 6 23.48 5.89 -13.90
CA ALA A 6 23.93 5.89 -15.29
C ALA A 6 22.77 5.72 -16.28
N ILE A 7 21.79 4.85 -15.96
CA ILE A 7 20.58 4.63 -16.77
C ILE A 7 19.74 5.91 -16.84
N ILE A 8 19.52 6.57 -15.69
CA ILE A 8 18.74 7.81 -15.63
C ILE A 8 19.46 8.93 -16.39
N ASN A 9 20.78 9.07 -16.22
CA ASN A 9 21.56 10.04 -16.99
C ASN A 9 21.46 9.82 -18.50
N ALA A 10 21.52 8.57 -18.97
CA ALA A 10 21.37 8.26 -20.38
C ALA A 10 19.98 8.65 -20.90
N HIS A 11 18.93 8.42 -20.11
CA HIS A 11 17.56 8.84 -20.45
C HIS A 11 17.45 10.37 -20.55
N LEU A 12 17.94 11.09 -19.53
CA LEU A 12 17.89 12.56 -19.50
C LEU A 12 18.71 13.18 -20.66
N ALA A 13 19.87 12.59 -20.99
CA ALA A 13 20.68 13.06 -22.12
C ALA A 13 19.97 12.88 -23.48
N ALA A 14 19.17 11.80 -23.62
CA ALA A 14 18.44 11.51 -24.85
C ALA A 14 17.14 12.31 -24.98
N ASN A 15 16.42 12.55 -23.88
CA ASN A 15 15.05 13.07 -23.87
C ASN A 15 14.91 14.46 -23.24
N GLY A 16 15.96 14.98 -22.58
CA GLY A 16 15.95 16.25 -21.88
C GLY A 16 15.35 16.18 -20.48
N ALA A 17 14.30 15.40 -20.28
CA ALA A 17 13.60 15.24 -19.01
C ALA A 17 13.06 13.82 -18.84
N MET A 18 12.62 13.48 -17.61
CA MET A 18 11.96 12.24 -17.23
C MET A 18 10.78 12.56 -16.31
N THR A 19 9.64 11.91 -16.47
CA THR A 19 8.52 12.12 -15.53
C THR A 19 8.86 11.59 -14.15
N LEU A 20 8.23 12.14 -13.09
CA LEU A 20 8.37 11.59 -11.73
C LEU A 20 7.95 10.12 -11.68
N HIS A 21 6.90 9.75 -12.41
CA HIS A 21 6.43 8.37 -12.52
C HIS A 21 7.53 7.44 -13.05
N ASP A 22 8.17 7.79 -14.15
CA ASP A 22 9.19 6.94 -14.76
C ASP A 22 10.43 6.84 -13.87
N TYR A 23 10.77 7.93 -13.19
CA TYR A 23 11.83 7.92 -12.17
C TYR A 23 11.52 6.98 -11.01
N MET A 24 10.33 7.10 -10.40
CA MET A 24 9.92 6.22 -9.30
C MET A 24 9.87 4.75 -9.76
N ALA A 25 9.33 4.49 -10.96
CA ALA A 25 9.29 3.13 -11.51
C ALA A 25 10.69 2.52 -11.66
N LEU A 26 11.66 3.30 -12.12
CA LEU A 26 13.06 2.87 -12.19
C LEU A 26 13.69 2.72 -10.80
N ALA A 27 13.51 3.71 -9.93
CA ALA A 27 14.13 3.72 -8.60
C ALA A 27 13.61 2.60 -7.70
N LEU A 28 12.33 2.25 -7.79
CA LEU A 28 11.71 1.24 -6.93
C LEU A 28 11.76 -0.16 -7.55
N TYR A 29 11.50 -0.29 -8.88
CA TYR A 29 11.18 -1.56 -9.50
C TYR A 29 12.15 -2.02 -10.59
N HIS A 30 13.28 -1.29 -10.83
CA HIS A 30 14.26 -1.78 -11.80
C HIS A 30 14.75 -3.18 -11.43
N PRO A 31 14.70 -4.20 -12.35
CA PRO A 31 14.90 -5.61 -12.01
C PRO A 31 16.22 -5.96 -11.32
N GLN A 32 17.26 -5.13 -11.48
CA GLN A 32 18.60 -5.38 -10.92
C GLN A 32 19.07 -4.30 -9.95
N HIS A 33 18.47 -3.13 -9.99
CA HIS A 33 18.99 -1.94 -9.29
C HIS A 33 17.89 -1.17 -8.55
N GLY A 34 16.64 -1.62 -8.61
CA GLY A 34 15.52 -1.02 -7.92
C GLY A 34 15.53 -1.36 -6.43
N TYR A 35 14.97 -0.48 -5.64
CA TYR A 35 14.91 -0.58 -4.18
C TYR A 35 14.36 -1.94 -3.71
N TYR A 36 13.20 -2.39 -4.24
CA TYR A 36 12.59 -3.67 -3.83
C TYR A 36 13.28 -4.94 -4.34
N HIS A 37 14.34 -4.79 -5.14
CA HIS A 37 15.16 -5.92 -5.61
C HIS A 37 16.50 -6.06 -4.86
N GLN A 38 16.77 -5.21 -3.85
CA GLN A 38 17.98 -5.31 -3.02
C GLN A 38 17.75 -6.22 -1.81
N ASP A 39 18.77 -6.97 -1.42
CA ASP A 39 18.66 -8.04 -0.41
C ASP A 39 18.36 -7.57 1.04
N GLN A 40 18.40 -6.27 1.34
CA GLN A 40 18.33 -5.74 2.72
C GLN A 40 17.24 -4.67 2.96
N VAL A 41 16.25 -4.55 2.08
CA VAL A 41 15.38 -3.36 2.04
C VAL A 41 14.25 -3.38 3.09
N ILE A 42 13.72 -4.54 3.47
CA ILE A 42 12.57 -4.65 4.37
C ILE A 42 12.93 -5.40 5.65
N GLY A 43 12.61 -4.84 6.84
CA GLY A 43 12.75 -5.48 8.15
C GLY A 43 13.35 -4.57 9.21
N GLN A 44 13.73 -5.14 10.38
CA GLN A 44 14.23 -4.35 11.53
C GLN A 44 15.51 -3.53 11.22
N ASP A 45 16.26 -3.95 10.21
CA ASP A 45 17.46 -3.25 9.71
C ASP A 45 17.16 -2.45 8.43
N GLY A 46 15.89 -2.38 7.96
CA GLY A 46 15.46 -1.64 6.78
C GLY A 46 15.11 -0.18 7.07
N ASP A 47 14.80 0.59 6.02
CA ASP A 47 14.50 2.03 6.12
C ASP A 47 13.15 2.29 6.81
N PHE A 48 12.22 1.32 6.74
CA PHE A 48 10.91 1.36 7.37
C PHE A 48 10.63 0.11 8.20
N ILE A 49 10.02 0.30 9.38
CA ILE A 49 9.43 -0.77 10.17
C ILE A 49 7.92 -0.69 9.98
N THR A 50 7.37 -1.57 9.16
CA THR A 50 5.94 -1.65 8.85
C THR A 50 5.14 -2.22 10.04
N ALA A 51 3.82 -2.00 10.06
CA ALA A 51 2.97 -2.46 11.15
C ALA A 51 3.08 -3.97 11.47
N PRO A 52 3.18 -4.89 10.47
CA PRO A 52 3.42 -6.32 10.72
C PRO A 52 4.77 -6.62 11.40
N GLU A 53 5.81 -5.83 11.12
CA GLU A 53 7.13 -6.01 11.75
C GLU A 53 7.20 -5.42 13.17
N ILE A 54 6.24 -4.54 13.51
CA ILE A 54 6.12 -4.01 14.89
C ILE A 54 5.52 -5.06 15.81
N SER A 55 4.42 -5.70 15.40
CA SER A 55 3.67 -6.59 16.28
C SER A 55 2.87 -7.65 15.56
N GLN A 56 3.00 -8.90 16.02
CA GLN A 56 2.15 -10.01 15.57
C GLN A 56 0.64 -9.74 15.76
N MET A 57 0.27 -8.91 16.74
CA MET A 57 -1.13 -8.58 17.00
C MET A 57 -1.81 -7.89 15.82
N PHE A 58 -1.05 -7.16 15.00
CA PHE A 58 -1.56 -6.54 13.79
C PHE A 58 -2.04 -7.60 12.78
N GLY A 59 -1.21 -8.58 12.46
CA GLY A 59 -1.57 -9.68 11.57
C GLY A 59 -2.67 -10.59 12.14
N GLU A 60 -2.65 -10.84 13.46
CA GLU A 60 -3.69 -11.61 14.13
C GLU A 60 -5.06 -10.94 13.98
N LEU A 61 -5.18 -9.65 14.28
CA LEU A 61 -6.46 -8.93 14.26
C LEU A 61 -7.00 -8.73 12.85
N THR A 62 -6.15 -8.35 11.90
CA THR A 62 -6.54 -8.20 10.50
C THR A 62 -6.94 -9.54 9.89
N GLY A 63 -6.25 -10.61 10.26
CA GLY A 63 -6.60 -11.98 9.86
C GLY A 63 -7.94 -12.44 10.43
N LEU A 64 -8.24 -12.15 11.68
CA LEU A 64 -9.54 -12.43 12.28
C LEU A 64 -10.68 -11.61 11.66
N TRP A 65 -10.39 -10.37 11.24
CA TRP A 65 -11.36 -9.56 10.50
C TRP A 65 -11.70 -10.21 9.15
N LEU A 66 -10.70 -10.70 8.40
CA LEU A 66 -10.93 -11.43 7.14
C LEU A 66 -11.65 -12.77 7.38
N ALA A 67 -11.32 -13.50 8.46
CA ALA A 67 -12.02 -14.71 8.85
C ALA A 67 -13.50 -14.45 9.20
N HIS A 68 -13.78 -13.30 9.80
CA HIS A 68 -15.16 -12.85 10.03
C HIS A 68 -15.92 -12.65 8.70
N GLN A 69 -15.29 -11.99 7.69
CA GLN A 69 -15.89 -11.84 6.36
C GLN A 69 -16.13 -13.19 5.68
N TYR A 70 -15.17 -14.10 5.79
CA TYR A 70 -15.28 -15.45 5.25
C TYR A 70 -16.50 -16.19 5.81
N GLN A 71 -16.72 -16.11 7.13
CA GLN A 71 -17.86 -16.71 7.80
C GLN A 71 -19.18 -15.99 7.47
N LEU A 72 -19.19 -14.65 7.54
CA LEU A 72 -20.37 -13.80 7.31
C LEU A 72 -20.97 -14.01 5.92
N GLN A 73 -20.12 -14.21 4.93
CA GLN A 73 -20.51 -14.37 3.53
C GLN A 73 -20.64 -15.84 3.10
N HIS A 74 -20.45 -16.80 4.00
CA HIS A 74 -20.53 -18.24 3.71
C HIS A 74 -19.62 -18.68 2.56
N LEU A 75 -18.31 -18.30 2.64
CA LEU A 75 -17.32 -18.52 1.60
C LEU A 75 -16.51 -19.81 1.76
N GLU A 76 -16.93 -20.73 2.65
CA GLU A 76 -16.20 -21.95 2.97
C GLU A 76 -15.91 -22.78 1.71
N HIS A 77 -14.63 -23.17 1.56
CA HIS A 77 -14.09 -23.95 0.42
C HIS A 77 -14.21 -23.28 -0.95
N LYS A 78 -14.48 -21.97 -1.02
CA LYS A 78 -14.64 -21.24 -2.28
C LYS A 78 -13.67 -20.08 -2.42
N ALA A 79 -13.32 -19.43 -1.32
CA ALA A 79 -12.49 -18.23 -1.34
C ALA A 79 -11.01 -18.56 -1.40
N ILE A 80 -10.23 -17.58 -1.91
CA ILE A 80 -8.79 -17.48 -1.77
C ILE A 80 -8.44 -16.35 -0.82
N LEU A 81 -7.31 -16.48 -0.12
CA LEU A 81 -6.72 -15.44 0.72
C LEU A 81 -5.53 -14.83 0.00
N VAL A 82 -5.59 -13.52 -0.23
CA VAL A 82 -4.62 -12.79 -1.07
C VAL A 82 -3.94 -11.70 -0.27
N GLU A 83 -2.62 -11.59 -0.37
CA GLU A 83 -1.87 -10.42 0.11
C GLU A 83 -1.18 -9.73 -1.07
N LEU A 84 -1.38 -8.41 -1.19
CA LEU A 84 -0.68 -7.58 -2.15
C LEU A 84 0.56 -6.97 -1.48
N GLY A 85 1.75 -7.19 -2.08
CA GLY A 85 3.01 -6.69 -1.53
C GLY A 85 3.35 -7.29 -0.15
N PRO A 86 3.50 -8.62 -0.03
CA PRO A 86 3.66 -9.28 1.27
C PRO A 86 5.01 -9.01 1.96
N GLY A 87 5.91 -8.28 1.32
CA GLY A 87 7.23 -7.98 1.85
C GLY A 87 7.95 -9.27 2.29
N ARG A 88 8.27 -9.40 3.57
CA ARG A 88 8.92 -10.61 4.11
C ARG A 88 7.93 -11.74 4.46
N GLY A 89 6.63 -11.58 4.21
CA GLY A 89 5.58 -12.54 4.53
C GLY A 89 5.20 -12.59 6.01
N THR A 90 5.57 -11.58 6.80
CA THR A 90 5.32 -11.52 8.25
C THR A 90 3.82 -11.40 8.54
N LEU A 91 3.13 -10.51 7.84
CA LEU A 91 1.68 -10.32 7.97
C LEU A 91 0.93 -11.62 7.68
N MET A 92 1.20 -12.25 6.54
CA MET A 92 0.55 -13.50 6.17
C MET A 92 0.82 -14.62 7.17
N ALA A 93 2.05 -14.72 7.69
CA ALA A 93 2.40 -15.73 8.71
C ALA A 93 1.57 -15.58 9.99
N ASP A 94 1.43 -14.35 10.51
CA ASP A 94 0.67 -14.09 11.73
C ASP A 94 -0.84 -14.25 11.50
N LEU A 95 -1.32 -13.83 10.34
CA LEU A 95 -2.70 -14.03 9.89
C LEU A 95 -3.04 -15.53 9.84
N ILE A 96 -2.21 -16.37 9.21
CA ILE A 96 -2.43 -17.83 9.14
C ILE A 96 -2.45 -18.44 10.54
N ARG A 97 -1.54 -18.03 11.44
CA ARG A 97 -1.51 -18.52 12.83
C ARG A 97 -2.80 -18.18 13.58
N ALA A 98 -3.31 -16.96 13.43
CA ALA A 98 -4.57 -16.56 14.04
C ALA A 98 -5.76 -17.29 13.42
N TRP A 99 -5.82 -17.41 12.10
CA TRP A 99 -6.87 -18.13 11.38
C TRP A 99 -7.00 -19.59 11.86
N ARG A 100 -5.87 -20.28 12.04
CA ARG A 100 -5.83 -21.66 12.53
C ARG A 100 -6.36 -21.86 13.96
N GLN A 101 -6.48 -20.77 14.73
CA GLN A 101 -7.11 -20.82 16.05
C GLN A 101 -8.66 -20.74 15.95
N THR A 102 -9.19 -20.42 14.79
CA THR A 102 -10.61 -20.52 14.48
C THR A 102 -10.95 -21.96 14.07
N SER A 103 -12.21 -22.29 14.01
CA SER A 103 -12.70 -23.57 13.46
C SER A 103 -12.88 -23.55 11.94
N LEU A 104 -12.52 -22.43 11.29
CA LEU A 104 -12.74 -22.23 9.85
C LEU A 104 -11.60 -22.89 9.04
N PRO A 105 -11.91 -23.50 7.89
CA PRO A 105 -10.88 -23.99 6.98
C PRO A 105 -10.06 -22.81 6.44
N LEU A 106 -8.74 -22.97 6.39
CA LEU A 106 -7.84 -21.98 5.82
C LEU A 106 -8.01 -21.97 4.30
N PRO A 107 -8.29 -20.80 3.68
CA PRO A 107 -8.31 -20.70 2.21
C PRO A 107 -6.91 -20.91 1.59
N PRO A 108 -6.81 -21.28 0.30
CA PRO A 108 -5.56 -21.24 -0.43
C PRO A 108 -4.92 -19.85 -0.38
N ILE A 109 -3.58 -19.81 -0.21
CA ILE A 109 -2.83 -18.57 -0.04
C ILE A 109 -2.24 -18.13 -1.37
N HIS A 110 -2.49 -16.90 -1.75
CA HIS A 110 -1.98 -16.25 -2.96
C HIS A 110 -1.26 -14.95 -2.59
N LEU A 111 -0.05 -14.76 -3.10
CA LEU A 111 0.77 -13.58 -2.84
C LEU A 111 1.06 -12.85 -4.16
N LEU A 112 0.81 -11.55 -4.21
CA LEU A 112 1.23 -10.70 -5.32
C LEU A 112 2.60 -10.11 -5.00
N GLU A 113 3.64 -10.67 -5.60
CA GLU A 113 5.04 -10.29 -5.38
C GLU A 113 5.85 -10.47 -6.67
N THR A 114 6.58 -9.46 -7.07
CA THR A 114 7.41 -9.49 -8.29
C THR A 114 8.89 -9.73 -8.00
N SER A 115 9.34 -9.47 -6.76
CA SER A 115 10.73 -9.65 -6.35
C SER A 115 11.04 -11.12 -6.08
N ALA A 116 11.97 -11.70 -6.84
CA ALA A 116 12.39 -13.08 -6.65
C ALA A 116 13.09 -13.32 -5.29
N SER A 117 13.82 -12.33 -4.78
CA SER A 117 14.47 -12.40 -3.47
C SER A 117 13.43 -12.41 -2.34
N LEU A 118 12.40 -11.57 -2.42
CA LEU A 118 11.31 -11.57 -1.44
C LEU A 118 10.49 -12.86 -1.50
N ARG A 119 10.20 -13.41 -2.69
CA ARG A 119 9.55 -14.72 -2.82
C ARG A 119 10.33 -15.84 -2.12
N ALA A 120 11.65 -15.84 -2.20
CA ALA A 120 12.49 -16.84 -1.51
C ALA A 120 12.34 -16.73 0.02
N ILE A 121 12.34 -15.49 0.57
CA ILE A 121 12.13 -15.23 2.00
C ILE A 121 10.73 -15.65 2.42
N GLN A 122 9.71 -15.32 1.63
CA GLN A 122 8.32 -15.70 1.87
C GLN A 122 8.14 -17.22 1.85
N GLN A 123 8.77 -17.89 0.89
CA GLN A 123 8.73 -19.34 0.81
C GLN A 123 9.32 -20.01 2.05
N GLU A 124 10.47 -19.55 2.53
CA GLU A 124 11.07 -20.05 3.77
C GLU A 124 10.17 -19.79 4.98
N ARG A 125 9.64 -18.59 5.12
CA ARG A 125 8.80 -18.19 6.26
C ARG A 125 7.47 -18.93 6.33
N LEU A 126 6.86 -19.23 5.19
CA LEU A 126 5.52 -19.80 5.08
C LEU A 126 5.52 -21.31 4.85
N ALA A 127 6.66 -21.94 4.61
CA ALA A 127 6.79 -23.36 4.24
C ALA A 127 6.04 -24.31 5.19
N ASP A 128 6.14 -24.11 6.49
CA ASP A 128 5.49 -24.94 7.52
C ASP A 128 4.05 -24.49 7.82
N LEU A 129 3.63 -23.35 7.26
CA LEU A 129 2.33 -22.76 7.54
C LEU A 129 1.28 -23.02 6.46
N ALA A 130 1.61 -22.94 5.20
CA ALA A 130 0.67 -23.18 4.11
C ALA A 130 1.39 -23.41 2.77
N GLU A 131 0.71 -24.05 1.82
CA GLU A 131 1.07 -23.95 0.42
C GLU A 131 0.73 -22.56 -0.10
N VAL A 132 1.66 -21.94 -0.84
CA VAL A 132 1.56 -20.56 -1.33
C VAL A 132 1.69 -20.54 -2.84
N HIS A 133 0.85 -19.72 -3.48
CA HIS A 133 0.87 -19.44 -4.92
C HIS A 133 1.28 -17.98 -5.14
N TRP A 134 2.35 -17.76 -5.93
CA TRP A 134 2.85 -16.40 -6.25
C TRP A 134 2.33 -15.91 -7.60
N HIS A 135 2.05 -14.64 -7.67
CA HIS A 135 1.56 -13.93 -8.85
C HIS A 135 2.40 -12.69 -9.12
N ASP A 136 2.63 -12.38 -10.40
CA ASP A 136 3.25 -11.12 -10.84
C ASP A 136 2.20 -10.04 -11.12
N ASP A 137 0.95 -10.45 -11.35
CA ASP A 137 -0.14 -9.54 -11.72
C ASP A 137 -1.48 -10.04 -11.16
N VAL A 138 -2.32 -9.10 -10.72
CA VAL A 138 -3.65 -9.39 -10.14
C VAL A 138 -4.58 -10.12 -11.12
N SER A 139 -4.37 -9.99 -12.43
CA SER A 139 -5.17 -10.68 -13.46
C SER A 139 -4.97 -12.19 -13.45
N THR A 140 -3.84 -12.66 -12.91
CA THR A 140 -3.50 -14.09 -12.82
C THR A 140 -4.09 -14.79 -11.59
N LEU A 141 -4.73 -14.04 -10.69
CA LEU A 141 -5.45 -14.61 -9.55
C LEU A 141 -6.62 -15.47 -10.04
N PRO A 142 -6.95 -16.58 -9.35
CA PRO A 142 -8.12 -17.40 -9.66
C PRO A 142 -9.42 -16.59 -9.67
N ASP A 143 -10.35 -17.01 -10.52
CA ASP A 143 -11.68 -16.41 -10.62
C ASP A 143 -12.62 -16.99 -9.56
N GLN A 144 -12.44 -16.54 -8.32
CA GLN A 144 -13.07 -17.05 -7.09
C GLN A 144 -13.30 -15.88 -6.12
N PRO A 145 -14.15 -16.07 -5.09
CA PRO A 145 -14.27 -15.12 -3.98
C PRO A 145 -12.90 -14.79 -3.39
N VAL A 146 -12.62 -13.51 -3.16
CA VAL A 146 -11.31 -13.05 -2.70
C VAL A 146 -11.38 -12.40 -1.33
N LEU A 147 -10.53 -12.86 -0.41
CA LEU A 147 -10.25 -12.17 0.84
C LEU A 147 -8.86 -11.54 0.71
N MET A 148 -8.82 -10.26 0.43
CA MET A 148 -7.57 -9.54 0.12
C MET A 148 -7.15 -8.64 1.28
N ILE A 149 -5.85 -8.63 1.57
CA ILE A 149 -5.22 -7.60 2.39
C ILE A 149 -4.10 -6.92 1.61
N ALA A 150 -4.04 -5.59 1.73
CA ALA A 150 -2.96 -4.76 1.24
C ALA A 150 -2.53 -3.82 2.37
N ASN A 151 -1.30 -4.00 2.86
CA ASN A 151 -0.72 -3.14 3.87
C ASN A 151 0.53 -2.47 3.31
N GLU A 152 0.55 -1.14 3.27
CA GLU A 152 1.68 -0.37 2.73
C GLU A 152 2.07 -0.86 1.31
N PHE A 153 1.04 -0.96 0.45
CA PHE A 153 1.20 -1.43 -0.93
C PHE A 153 0.93 -0.31 -1.94
N PHE A 154 -0.12 0.47 -1.70
CA PHE A 154 -0.54 1.50 -2.65
C PHE A 154 0.34 2.75 -2.57
N ASP A 155 0.98 3.02 -1.42
CA ASP A 155 1.93 4.12 -1.22
C ASP A 155 3.22 3.94 -2.03
N ALA A 156 3.58 2.68 -2.31
CA ALA A 156 4.74 2.31 -3.10
C ALA A 156 4.53 2.47 -4.62
N LEU A 157 3.28 2.66 -5.09
CA LEU A 157 3.01 2.79 -6.52
C LEU A 157 3.59 4.09 -7.09
N ALA A 158 4.25 3.99 -8.24
CA ALA A 158 4.78 5.15 -8.94
C ALA A 158 3.68 6.15 -9.29
N ILE A 159 3.88 7.42 -8.91
CA ILE A 159 2.89 8.48 -9.04
C ILE A 159 3.21 9.45 -10.18
N ARG A 160 2.18 10.13 -10.65
CA ARG A 160 2.26 11.36 -11.42
C ARG A 160 1.76 12.51 -10.57
N GLN A 161 2.38 13.67 -10.70
CA GLN A 161 1.92 14.91 -10.06
C GLN A 161 1.71 15.98 -11.10
N TYR A 162 0.55 16.64 -11.05
CA TYR A 162 0.16 17.68 -11.99
C TYR A 162 -0.19 18.97 -11.25
N ARG A 163 0.12 20.11 -11.88
CA ARG A 163 -0.38 21.41 -11.46
C ARG A 163 -0.92 22.22 -12.64
N LEU A 164 -1.81 23.14 -12.34
CA LEU A 164 -2.24 24.14 -13.31
C LEU A 164 -1.51 25.45 -13.00
N PHE A 165 -0.58 25.86 -13.87
CA PHE A 165 0.18 27.10 -13.73
C PHE A 165 -0.05 27.97 -14.96
N GLN A 166 -0.46 29.23 -14.77
CA GLN A 166 -0.75 30.19 -15.85
C GLN A 166 -1.67 29.63 -16.97
N ASN A 167 -2.69 28.87 -16.59
CA ASN A 167 -3.60 28.18 -17.50
C ASN A 167 -2.98 27.05 -18.37
N GLN A 168 -1.77 26.61 -18.03
CA GLN A 168 -1.13 25.46 -18.64
C GLN A 168 -0.96 24.35 -17.63
N TRP A 169 -1.23 23.12 -18.05
CA TRP A 169 -0.95 21.95 -17.24
C TRP A 169 0.53 21.63 -17.29
N GLN A 170 1.10 21.36 -16.13
CA GLN A 170 2.47 20.90 -15.98
C GLN A 170 2.51 19.59 -15.19
N GLU A 171 3.40 18.69 -15.56
CA GLU A 171 3.67 17.46 -14.84
C GLU A 171 5.01 17.56 -14.13
N ARG A 172 5.10 17.02 -12.90
CA ARG A 172 6.37 16.98 -12.17
C ARG A 172 7.31 15.94 -12.76
N GLY A 173 8.55 16.31 -12.94
CA GLY A 173 9.58 15.44 -13.50
C GLY A 173 10.97 15.82 -13.04
N ILE A 174 11.97 15.15 -13.61
CA ILE A 174 13.37 15.33 -13.34
C ILE A 174 14.04 15.87 -14.59
N GLN A 175 14.85 16.89 -14.43
CA GLN A 175 15.71 17.44 -15.47
C GLN A 175 17.05 17.93 -14.88
N TYR A 176 17.97 18.35 -15.75
CA TYR A 176 19.20 19.01 -15.31
C TYR A 176 18.96 20.49 -15.06
N ASP A 177 19.52 21.00 -13.95
CA ASP A 177 19.70 22.43 -13.75
C ASP A 177 20.87 22.98 -14.55
N ASN A 178 21.13 24.29 -14.42
CA ASN A 178 22.24 24.97 -15.10
C ASN A 178 23.63 24.48 -14.66
N GLU A 179 23.73 23.75 -13.54
CA GLU A 179 24.95 23.18 -12.98
C GLU A 179 25.09 21.69 -13.26
N ASN A 180 24.22 21.12 -14.09
CA ASN A 180 24.09 19.69 -14.39
C ASN A 180 23.77 18.81 -13.15
N ASN A 181 23.05 19.34 -12.16
CA ASN A 181 22.46 18.54 -11.10
C ASN A 181 21.03 18.12 -11.48
N TRP A 182 20.60 16.98 -10.98
CA TRP A 182 19.19 16.60 -11.08
C TRP A 182 18.33 17.45 -10.16
N VAL A 183 17.24 17.96 -10.72
CA VAL A 183 16.23 18.69 -9.95
C VAL A 183 14.83 18.16 -10.27
N LEU A 184 13.97 18.15 -9.25
CA LEU A 184 12.53 17.99 -9.44
C LEU A 184 11.98 19.33 -9.93
N ASP A 185 11.39 19.35 -11.11
CA ASP A 185 10.82 20.55 -11.72
C ASP A 185 9.52 20.23 -12.45
N TRP A 186 8.87 21.26 -12.95
CA TRP A 186 7.61 21.19 -13.66
C TRP A 186 7.86 21.21 -15.17
N LEU A 187 7.43 20.14 -15.82
CA LEU A 187 7.54 19.95 -17.27
C LEU A 187 6.24 20.39 -17.92
N ASP A 188 6.32 21.20 -18.97
CA ASP A 188 5.16 21.52 -19.79
C ASP A 188 4.66 20.25 -20.49
N ILE A 189 3.39 19.97 -20.38
CA ILE A 189 2.74 18.85 -21.08
C ILE A 189 2.00 19.37 -22.30
N ASP A 190 2.14 18.69 -23.43
CA ASP A 190 1.29 18.96 -24.58
C ASP A 190 -0.14 18.52 -24.25
N ALA A 191 -1.13 19.34 -24.64
CA ALA A 191 -2.55 19.03 -24.43
C ALA A 191 -3.00 17.73 -25.11
N SER A 192 -2.18 17.17 -26.01
CA SER A 192 -2.36 15.86 -26.63
C SER A 192 -1.84 14.70 -25.78
N ASP A 193 -0.93 14.95 -24.84
CA ASP A 193 -0.42 13.93 -23.93
C ASP A 193 -1.42 13.75 -22.79
N ALA A 194 -2.22 12.75 -22.96
CA ALA A 194 -3.37 12.33 -22.20
C ALA A 194 -3.32 12.67 -20.69
N PHE A 195 -3.68 13.91 -20.36
CA PHE A 195 -4.16 14.22 -19.02
C PHE A 195 -5.36 13.31 -18.76
N PRO A 196 -5.31 12.40 -17.80
CA PRO A 196 -6.36 11.41 -17.61
C PRO A 196 -7.72 12.09 -17.44
N ALA A 197 -8.71 11.68 -18.22
CA ALA A 197 -10.01 12.35 -18.28
C ALA A 197 -10.68 12.53 -16.89
N PHE A 198 -10.47 11.57 -15.97
CA PHE A 198 -11.03 11.65 -14.61
C PHE A 198 -10.37 12.74 -13.76
N LEU A 199 -9.15 13.17 -14.07
CA LEU A 199 -8.50 14.29 -13.39
C LEU A 199 -9.12 15.64 -13.77
N TYR A 200 -9.88 15.72 -14.86
CA TYR A 200 -10.60 16.95 -15.20
C TYR A 200 -11.64 17.32 -14.15
N ASP A 201 -12.31 16.34 -13.56
CA ASP A 201 -13.31 16.58 -12.49
C ASP A 201 -12.63 17.05 -11.21
N GLN A 202 -11.50 16.45 -10.83
CA GLN A 202 -10.69 16.92 -9.72
C GLN A 202 -10.10 18.30 -9.99
N ALA A 203 -9.67 18.54 -11.21
CA ALA A 203 -9.11 19.82 -11.65
C ALA A 203 -10.09 20.99 -11.54
N GLN A 204 -11.41 20.74 -11.67
CA GLN A 204 -12.44 21.76 -11.46
C GLN A 204 -12.50 22.24 -10.00
N ASN A 205 -12.09 21.40 -9.06
CA ASN A 205 -12.06 21.70 -7.63
C ASN A 205 -10.72 22.32 -7.17
N LEU A 206 -9.73 22.43 -8.08
CA LEU A 206 -8.47 23.09 -7.78
C LEU A 206 -8.73 24.58 -7.46
N ASN A 207 -8.25 25.01 -6.32
CA ASN A 207 -8.17 26.44 -6.03
C ASN A 207 -7.01 27.04 -6.83
N ARG A 208 -7.32 27.73 -7.92
CA ARG A 208 -6.36 28.32 -8.86
C ARG A 208 -5.48 29.40 -8.24
N ASP A 209 -5.86 29.91 -7.07
CA ASP A 209 -5.10 30.91 -6.32
C ASP A 209 -4.07 30.29 -5.36
N LYS A 210 -4.06 28.95 -5.26
CA LYS A 210 -3.10 28.19 -4.46
C LYS A 210 -2.33 27.26 -5.41
N ASP A 211 -1.03 27.11 -5.18
CA ASP A 211 -0.20 26.10 -5.83
C ASP A 211 -0.66 24.68 -5.41
N GLN A 212 -1.85 24.31 -5.84
CA GLN A 212 -2.38 22.98 -5.59
C GLN A 212 -1.95 22.04 -6.69
N MET A 213 -1.46 20.86 -6.29
CA MET A 213 -1.14 19.78 -7.19
C MET A 213 -2.08 18.60 -6.97
N ILE A 214 -2.30 17.86 -8.04
CA ILE A 214 -3.02 16.60 -8.02
C ILE A 214 -1.98 15.49 -8.08
N THR A 215 -2.07 14.55 -7.16
CA THR A 215 -1.26 13.32 -7.19
C THR A 215 -2.10 12.15 -7.65
N TYR A 216 -1.54 11.33 -8.53
CA TYR A 216 -2.20 10.19 -9.14
C TYR A 216 -1.25 9.02 -9.35
N ALA A 217 -1.62 7.83 -8.91
CA ALA A 217 -0.90 6.58 -9.20
C ALA A 217 -1.58 5.82 -10.34
N PRO A 218 -0.99 5.74 -11.55
CA PRO A 218 -1.62 5.08 -12.71
C PRO A 218 -1.99 3.61 -12.46
N ALA A 219 -1.18 2.89 -11.68
CA ALA A 219 -1.41 1.48 -11.39
C ALA A 219 -2.52 1.23 -10.35
N LEU A 220 -2.94 2.25 -9.57
CA LEU A 220 -3.96 2.10 -8.53
C LEU A 220 -5.30 1.63 -9.11
N ALA A 221 -5.78 2.30 -10.16
CA ALA A 221 -7.09 2.01 -10.73
C ALA A 221 -7.22 0.59 -11.33
N PRO A 222 -6.30 0.10 -12.19
CA PRO A 222 -6.40 -1.25 -12.73
C PRO A 222 -6.32 -2.33 -11.65
N ILE A 223 -5.44 -2.18 -10.65
CA ILE A 223 -5.32 -3.12 -9.54
C ILE A 223 -6.60 -3.15 -8.72
N THR A 224 -7.09 -1.98 -8.30
CA THR A 224 -8.32 -1.87 -7.49
C THR A 224 -9.53 -2.42 -8.24
N LYS A 225 -9.71 -2.07 -9.52
CA LYS A 225 -10.81 -2.58 -10.34
C LYS A 225 -10.77 -4.09 -10.48
N ALA A 226 -9.60 -4.70 -10.69
CA ALA A 226 -9.47 -6.14 -10.81
C ALA A 226 -9.90 -6.88 -9.53
N ILE A 227 -9.60 -6.32 -8.35
CA ILE A 227 -10.04 -6.86 -7.06
C ILE A 227 -11.54 -6.61 -6.83
N CYS A 228 -11.99 -5.37 -7.04
CA CYS A 228 -13.40 -5.00 -6.86
C CYS A 228 -14.33 -5.83 -7.75
N GLN A 229 -13.94 -6.08 -9.01
CA GLN A 229 -14.74 -6.92 -9.91
C GLN A 229 -14.91 -8.35 -9.36
N ARG A 230 -13.84 -8.96 -8.83
CA ARG A 230 -13.93 -10.28 -8.19
C ARG A 230 -14.83 -10.27 -6.96
N ILE A 231 -14.72 -9.22 -6.13
CA ILE A 231 -15.58 -9.05 -4.96
C ILE A 231 -17.05 -8.89 -5.38
N ALA A 232 -17.32 -8.10 -6.43
CA ALA A 232 -18.67 -7.90 -6.95
C ALA A 232 -19.27 -9.20 -7.53
N ASP A 233 -18.48 -9.95 -8.31
CA ASP A 233 -18.96 -11.12 -9.05
C ASP A 233 -19.05 -12.38 -8.17
N HIS A 234 -18.15 -12.54 -7.20
CA HIS A 234 -18.00 -13.80 -6.46
C HIS A 234 -18.17 -13.64 -4.94
N GLY A 235 -18.15 -12.42 -4.43
CA GLY A 235 -18.09 -12.16 -2.98
C GLY A 235 -16.67 -12.07 -2.45
N GLY A 236 -16.56 -11.86 -1.16
CA GLY A 236 -15.29 -11.66 -0.47
C GLY A 236 -15.15 -10.26 0.11
N ALA A 237 -13.91 -9.88 0.42
CA ALA A 237 -13.59 -8.59 1.03
C ALA A 237 -12.17 -8.15 0.68
N GLY A 238 -11.96 -6.85 0.54
CA GLY A 238 -10.65 -6.22 0.51
C GLY A 238 -10.43 -5.40 1.77
N LEU A 239 -9.28 -5.54 2.44
CA LEU A 239 -8.85 -4.70 3.55
C LEU A 239 -7.58 -3.97 3.13
N ILE A 240 -7.65 -2.65 3.03
CA ILE A 240 -6.55 -1.77 2.59
C ILE A 240 -6.12 -0.96 3.80
N ILE A 241 -4.83 -1.03 4.14
CA ILE A 241 -4.21 -0.30 5.25
C ILE A 241 -3.00 0.42 4.71
N ASP A 242 -3.06 1.75 4.73
CA ASP A 242 -2.02 2.57 4.17
C ASP A 242 -2.06 3.99 4.76
N TYR A 243 -0.99 4.77 4.62
CA TYR A 243 -1.07 6.16 5.01
C TYR A 243 -1.52 7.04 3.85
N GLY A 244 -2.40 7.99 4.17
CA GLY A 244 -3.01 8.77 3.09
C GLY A 244 -4.12 9.70 3.53
N LYS A 245 -4.79 10.21 2.53
CA LYS A 245 -5.86 11.21 2.60
C LYS A 245 -7.06 10.79 1.75
N SER A 246 -8.12 11.59 1.83
CA SER A 246 -9.33 11.43 1.01
C SER A 246 -9.62 12.66 0.16
N ASP A 247 -8.59 13.41 -0.25
CA ASP A 247 -8.78 14.64 -1.03
C ASP A 247 -7.91 14.72 -2.31
N GLY A 248 -6.95 13.81 -2.49
CA GLY A 248 -6.10 13.72 -3.68
C GLY A 248 -5.19 14.92 -3.95
N PHE A 249 -5.19 15.93 -3.07
CA PHE A 249 -4.48 17.19 -3.29
C PHE A 249 -3.22 17.33 -2.44
N GLY A 250 -2.22 18.01 -2.98
CA GLY A 250 -1.00 18.40 -2.32
C GLY A 250 0.20 17.52 -2.65
N ASP A 251 1.38 17.93 -2.18
CA ASP A 251 2.59 17.14 -2.33
C ASP A 251 2.55 15.94 -1.40
N SER A 252 2.49 14.78 -2.00
CA SER A 252 2.44 13.50 -1.30
C SER A 252 3.74 12.72 -1.40
N LEU A 253 4.69 13.20 -2.23
CA LEU A 253 5.98 12.53 -2.43
C LEU A 253 6.80 12.55 -1.14
N GLN A 254 7.28 11.41 -0.73
CA GLN A 254 8.19 11.24 0.40
C GLN A 254 9.37 10.35 -0.01
N ALA A 255 10.48 10.56 0.67
CA ALA A 255 11.65 9.70 0.50
C ALA A 255 12.32 9.52 1.86
N VAL A 256 12.62 8.29 2.21
CA VAL A 256 13.21 7.94 3.50
C VAL A 256 14.39 7.01 3.31
N MET A 257 15.45 7.24 4.05
CA MET A 257 16.61 6.39 4.16
C MET A 257 17.09 6.40 5.62
N GLN A 258 17.29 5.22 6.20
CA GLN A 258 17.71 5.06 7.61
C GLN A 258 16.81 5.85 8.59
N HIS A 259 15.50 5.77 8.39
CA HIS A 259 14.47 6.46 9.18
C HIS A 259 14.55 8.00 9.13
N GLN A 260 15.24 8.57 8.17
CA GLN A 260 15.34 10.02 7.98
C GLN A 260 14.78 10.44 6.62
N SER A 261 14.05 11.56 6.60
CA SER A 261 13.63 12.15 5.34
C SER A 261 14.86 12.65 4.54
N VAL A 262 14.92 12.27 3.28
CA VAL A 262 16.00 12.62 2.36
C VAL A 262 15.44 13.17 1.05
N ASP A 263 16.31 13.74 0.23
CA ASP A 263 15.95 14.11 -1.14
C ASP A 263 15.70 12.83 -1.96
N PRO A 264 14.52 12.68 -2.61
CA PRO A 264 14.21 11.53 -3.43
C PRO A 264 15.20 11.27 -4.58
N LEU A 265 15.97 12.29 -5.00
CA LEU A 265 16.96 12.19 -6.07
C LEU A 265 18.38 11.83 -5.57
N ALA A 266 18.62 11.82 -4.26
CA ALA A 266 19.98 11.69 -3.71
C ALA A 266 20.60 10.32 -4.03
N HIS A 267 19.86 9.24 -3.82
CA HIS A 267 20.36 7.86 -3.90
C HIS A 267 19.36 6.96 -4.65
N PRO A 268 19.22 7.11 -5.99
CA PRO A 268 18.23 6.32 -6.75
C PRO A 268 18.50 4.82 -6.63
N GLY A 269 17.46 4.08 -6.25
CA GLY A 269 17.51 2.64 -5.99
C GLY A 269 17.93 2.26 -4.57
N GLU A 270 18.36 3.21 -3.74
CA GLU A 270 18.78 2.97 -2.34
C GLU A 270 17.85 3.67 -1.33
N VAL A 271 16.92 4.50 -1.80
CA VAL A 271 15.97 5.27 -1.01
C VAL A 271 14.58 4.70 -1.23
N ASP A 272 13.82 4.52 -0.16
CA ASP A 272 12.40 4.22 -0.25
C ASP A 272 11.63 5.49 -0.61
N ILE A 273 10.99 5.47 -1.77
CA ILE A 273 10.21 6.59 -2.31
C ILE A 273 8.75 6.21 -2.29
N THR A 274 7.96 6.96 -1.55
CA THR A 274 6.55 6.65 -1.33
C THR A 274 5.68 7.88 -1.56
N ALA A 275 4.37 7.67 -1.64
CA ALA A 275 3.40 8.74 -1.77
C ALA A 275 2.13 8.44 -0.99
N TRP A 276 1.47 9.47 -0.46
CA TRP A 276 0.20 9.29 0.22
C TRP A 276 -0.88 8.74 -0.70
N VAL A 277 -1.60 7.73 -0.21
CA VAL A 277 -2.70 7.10 -0.93
C VAL A 277 -3.93 7.99 -0.92
N ASP A 278 -4.56 8.17 -2.07
CA ASP A 278 -5.86 8.82 -2.17
C ASP A 278 -6.99 7.80 -1.98
N PHE A 279 -7.51 7.74 -0.77
CA PHE A 279 -8.63 6.86 -0.41
C PHE A 279 -9.95 7.24 -1.07
N SER A 280 -10.12 8.50 -1.51
CA SER A 280 -11.31 8.88 -2.29
C SER A 280 -11.31 8.23 -3.66
N HIS A 281 -10.13 8.10 -4.28
CA HIS A 281 -9.98 7.41 -5.56
C HIS A 281 -10.24 5.90 -5.42
N LEU A 282 -9.76 5.27 -4.35
CA LEU A 282 -10.09 3.86 -4.04
C LEU A 282 -11.60 3.66 -3.88
N SER A 283 -12.29 4.55 -3.15
CA SER A 283 -13.76 4.53 -3.00
C SER A 283 -14.47 4.63 -4.34
N GLN A 284 -14.07 5.59 -5.19
CA GLN A 284 -14.67 5.77 -6.51
C GLN A 284 -14.51 4.53 -7.40
N MET A 285 -13.35 3.87 -7.33
CA MET A 285 -13.12 2.63 -8.07
C MET A 285 -14.01 1.49 -7.58
N ALA A 286 -14.18 1.36 -6.25
CA ALA A 286 -15.08 0.38 -5.66
C ALA A 286 -16.54 0.61 -6.09
N GLU A 287 -17.02 1.85 -6.02
CA GLU A 287 -18.37 2.24 -6.45
C GLU A 287 -18.61 1.94 -7.94
N GLN A 288 -17.63 2.23 -8.81
CA GLN A 288 -17.71 1.90 -10.24
C GLN A 288 -17.84 0.40 -10.51
N CYS A 289 -17.38 -0.45 -9.60
CA CYS A 289 -17.50 -1.90 -9.67
C CYS A 289 -18.69 -2.44 -8.87
N HIS A 290 -19.62 -1.60 -8.40
CA HIS A 290 -20.75 -2.01 -7.56
C HIS A 290 -20.29 -2.69 -6.26
N CYS A 291 -19.24 -2.14 -5.63
CA CYS A 291 -18.77 -2.51 -4.31
C CYS A 291 -18.94 -1.34 -3.34
N ALA A 292 -19.22 -1.65 -2.09
CA ALA A 292 -19.20 -0.68 -1.00
C ALA A 292 -17.77 -0.47 -0.50
N ALA A 293 -17.36 0.78 -0.37
CA ALA A 293 -16.14 1.18 0.33
C ALA A 293 -16.52 1.71 1.72
N LEU A 294 -16.02 1.08 2.78
CA LEU A 294 -16.25 1.47 4.16
C LEU A 294 -14.99 2.05 4.77
N GLY A 295 -15.09 3.19 5.42
CA GLY A 295 -13.96 4.00 5.86
C GLY A 295 -13.64 5.13 4.86
N PRO A 296 -12.39 5.66 4.80
CA PRO A 296 -11.28 5.22 5.66
C PRO A 296 -11.42 5.69 7.11
N VAL A 297 -11.03 4.84 8.04
CA VAL A 297 -10.92 5.18 9.46
C VAL A 297 -9.46 5.18 9.90
N PRO A 298 -9.08 5.91 10.98
CA PRO A 298 -7.73 5.83 11.50
C PRO A 298 -7.36 4.40 11.97
N GLN A 299 -6.15 3.94 11.65
CA GLN A 299 -5.64 2.61 12.04
C GLN A 299 -5.77 2.37 13.57
N GLY A 300 -5.44 3.40 14.36
CA GLY A 300 -5.52 3.28 15.82
C GLY A 300 -6.95 3.07 16.33
N GLN A 301 -7.96 3.65 15.65
CA GLN A 301 -9.38 3.40 15.95
C GLN A 301 -9.74 1.97 15.56
N PHE A 302 -9.41 1.54 14.35
CA PHE A 302 -9.70 0.21 13.83
C PHE A 302 -9.14 -0.88 14.73
N LEU A 303 -7.84 -0.85 15.03
CA LEU A 303 -7.18 -1.87 15.84
C LEU A 303 -7.72 -1.93 17.28
N LYS A 304 -8.02 -0.77 17.89
CA LYS A 304 -8.66 -0.74 19.23
C LYS A 304 -10.05 -1.39 19.20
N SER A 305 -10.84 -1.12 18.18
CA SER A 305 -12.17 -1.71 18.02
C SER A 305 -12.13 -3.23 17.79
N LEU A 306 -11.03 -3.74 17.24
CA LEU A 306 -10.80 -5.18 17.09
C LEU A 306 -10.21 -5.85 18.36
N GLY A 307 -9.98 -5.10 19.43
CA GLY A 307 -9.53 -5.66 20.71
C GLY A 307 -8.00 -5.74 20.86
N LEU A 308 -7.24 -4.83 20.21
CA LEU A 308 -5.78 -4.78 20.34
C LEU A 308 -5.30 -4.67 21.79
N LEU A 309 -6.00 -3.87 22.61
CA LEU A 309 -5.62 -3.68 24.02
C LEU A 309 -5.84 -4.94 24.84
N GLU A 310 -6.96 -5.60 24.66
CA GLU A 310 -7.32 -6.86 25.29
C GLU A 310 -6.35 -7.97 24.89
N ARG A 311 -5.95 -8.00 23.61
CA ARG A 311 -4.96 -8.96 23.12
C ARG A 311 -3.58 -8.73 23.73
N ALA A 312 -3.13 -7.49 23.81
CA ALA A 312 -1.87 -7.12 24.47
C ALA A 312 -1.87 -7.49 25.96
N GLU A 313 -2.98 -7.22 26.66
CA GLU A 313 -3.15 -7.63 28.05
C GLU A 313 -3.07 -9.15 28.22
N GLN A 314 -3.74 -9.90 27.32
CA GLN A 314 -3.72 -11.36 27.34
C GLN A 314 -2.30 -11.91 27.16
N LEU A 315 -1.53 -11.38 26.22
CA LEU A 315 -0.13 -11.76 25.97
C LEU A 315 0.78 -11.36 27.14
N GLY A 316 0.46 -10.26 27.82
CA GLY A 316 1.20 -9.77 28.99
C GLY A 316 0.91 -10.52 30.30
N LYS A 317 -0.14 -11.36 30.38
CA LYS A 317 -0.47 -12.11 31.57
C LYS A 317 0.62 -13.13 31.89
N GLY A 318 1.25 -12.99 33.07
CA GLY A 318 2.36 -13.86 33.50
C GLY A 318 3.69 -13.64 32.77
N ALA A 319 3.75 -12.69 31.83
CA ALA A 319 4.96 -12.41 31.07
C ALA A 319 6.01 -11.66 31.93
N GLU A 320 7.28 -11.82 31.54
CA GLU A 320 8.39 -11.08 32.11
C GLU A 320 8.26 -9.57 31.87
N PRO A 321 8.83 -8.73 32.75
CA PRO A 321 8.70 -7.26 32.64
C PRO A 321 9.18 -6.69 31.28
N GLU A 322 10.15 -7.31 30.65
CA GLU A 322 10.69 -6.90 29.37
C GLU A 322 9.65 -7.11 28.25
N LEU A 323 9.01 -8.28 28.19
CA LEU A 323 7.96 -8.55 27.23
C LEU A 323 6.77 -7.58 27.42
N ARG A 324 6.38 -7.30 28.65
CA ARG A 324 5.31 -6.33 28.93
C ARG A 324 5.65 -4.94 28.43
N ARG A 325 6.88 -4.47 28.63
CA ARG A 325 7.33 -3.16 28.13
C ARG A 325 7.31 -3.13 26.60
N ARG A 326 7.75 -4.23 25.95
CA ARG A 326 7.71 -4.36 24.50
C ARG A 326 6.27 -4.27 23.98
N LEU A 327 5.34 -5.04 24.53
CA LEU A 327 3.92 -5.01 24.14
C LEU A 327 3.30 -3.60 24.29
N VAL A 328 3.63 -2.88 25.36
CA VAL A 328 3.17 -1.48 25.53
C VAL A 328 3.73 -0.58 24.42
N SER A 329 5.00 -0.73 24.08
CA SER A 329 5.63 0.06 23.00
C SER A 329 5.05 -0.29 21.64
N GLU A 330 4.80 -1.57 21.35
CA GLU A 330 4.17 -2.04 20.11
C GLU A 330 2.76 -1.45 19.96
N VAL A 331 1.94 -1.53 21.01
CA VAL A 331 0.60 -0.93 21.04
C VAL A 331 0.68 0.57 20.82
N ASP A 332 1.56 1.28 21.54
CA ASP A 332 1.70 2.73 21.37
C ASP A 332 2.06 3.11 19.93
N ARG A 333 3.01 2.42 19.31
CA ARG A 333 3.37 2.68 17.90
C ARG A 333 2.19 2.51 16.93
N LEU A 334 1.39 1.47 17.12
CA LEU A 334 0.29 1.15 16.21
C LEU A 334 -0.91 2.08 16.37
N VAL A 335 -1.20 2.60 17.58
CA VAL A 335 -2.46 3.31 17.85
C VAL A 335 -2.30 4.77 18.28
N ASN A 336 -1.09 5.23 18.62
CA ASN A 336 -0.85 6.60 19.03
C ASN A 336 -1.03 7.55 17.82
N PRO A 337 -1.89 8.60 17.92
CA PRO A 337 -2.09 9.55 16.83
C PRO A 337 -0.82 10.28 16.37
N ALA A 338 0.17 10.44 17.25
CA ALA A 338 1.47 11.05 16.92
C ALA A 338 2.42 10.09 16.18
N GLN A 339 2.05 8.82 16.04
CA GLN A 339 2.78 7.80 15.31
C GLN A 339 1.90 7.26 14.17
N MET A 340 1.70 5.95 14.06
CA MET A 340 0.93 5.35 12.97
C MET A 340 -0.59 5.51 13.13
N GLY A 341 -1.10 5.68 14.35
CA GLY A 341 -2.51 5.54 14.68
C GLY A 341 -3.46 6.50 13.96
N GLN A 342 -3.00 7.71 13.58
CA GLN A 342 -3.81 8.71 12.85
C GLN A 342 -3.42 8.82 11.37
N ALA A 343 -2.14 8.71 11.05
CA ALA A 343 -1.64 8.87 9.67
C ALA A 343 -2.09 7.70 8.78
N PHE A 344 -1.99 6.48 9.30
CA PHE A 344 -2.49 5.29 8.61
C PHE A 344 -4.00 5.20 8.68
N LYS A 345 -4.58 4.76 7.56
CA LYS A 345 -6.02 4.61 7.35
C LYS A 345 -6.34 3.17 7.02
N VAL A 346 -7.53 2.77 7.39
CA VAL A 346 -8.08 1.45 7.07
C VAL A 346 -9.37 1.64 6.29
N MET A 347 -9.44 1.00 5.13
CA MET A 347 -10.63 0.95 4.28
C MET A 347 -10.96 -0.51 3.98
N ALA A 348 -12.23 -0.86 4.02
CA ALA A 348 -12.70 -2.14 3.49
C ALA A 348 -13.51 -1.95 2.21
N ILE A 349 -13.36 -2.92 1.31
CA ILE A 349 -14.16 -3.06 0.09
C ILE A 349 -14.97 -4.35 0.22
N LEU A 350 -16.29 -4.25 0.07
CA LEU A 350 -17.25 -5.34 0.25
C LEU A 350 -18.28 -5.35 -0.89
N PRO A 351 -18.94 -6.48 -1.16
CA PRO A 351 -20.13 -6.47 -2.02
C PRO A 351 -21.20 -5.52 -1.45
N ASP A 352 -21.91 -4.79 -2.31
CA ASP A 352 -22.97 -3.84 -1.91
C ASP A 352 -24.01 -4.43 -0.96
N ALA A 353 -24.28 -5.73 -1.07
CA ALA A 353 -25.20 -6.45 -0.18
C ALA A 353 -24.80 -6.35 1.31
N TYR A 354 -23.52 -6.14 1.60
CA TYR A 354 -22.99 -6.04 2.96
C TYR A 354 -22.68 -4.60 3.40
N ALA A 355 -22.98 -3.59 2.56
CA ALA A 355 -22.71 -2.17 2.85
C ALA A 355 -23.35 -1.66 4.14
N LYS A 356 -24.51 -2.22 4.50
CA LYS A 356 -25.28 -1.83 5.71
C LYS A 356 -25.06 -2.77 6.89
N THR A 357 -24.30 -3.84 6.72
CA THR A 357 -23.96 -4.75 7.81
C THR A 357 -22.87 -4.10 8.65
N PRO A 358 -23.05 -3.95 9.97
CA PRO A 358 -22.00 -3.40 10.82
C PRO A 358 -20.69 -4.16 10.65
N GLN A 359 -19.61 -3.41 10.43
CA GLN A 359 -18.29 -4.00 10.21
C GLN A 359 -17.37 -3.61 11.37
N PRO A 360 -16.82 -4.59 12.10
CA PRO A 360 -15.97 -4.31 13.25
C PRO A 360 -14.85 -3.32 12.88
N GLY A 361 -14.76 -2.19 13.60
CA GLY A 361 -13.72 -1.19 13.44
C GLY A 361 -13.91 -0.20 12.29
N LEU A 362 -14.96 -0.31 11.47
CA LEU A 362 -15.22 0.57 10.31
C LEU A 362 -16.52 1.37 10.46
N GLU A 363 -17.02 1.50 11.68
CA GLU A 363 -18.24 2.26 12.02
C GLU A 363 -17.92 3.74 12.26
#